data_ef6b5a7ca8fcacce4ee86c81bcb5ffca
#
_entry.id   ef6b5a7ca8fcacce4ee86c81bcb5ffca
#
_cell.length_a   1.000
_cell.length_b   1.000
_cell.length_c   1.000
_cell.angle_alpha   90.00
_cell.angle_beta   90.00
_cell.angle_gamma   90.00
#
_symmetry.space_group_name_H-M   'P 1'
#
loop_
_entity.id
_entity.type
_entity.pdbx_description
1 polymer ?
#
loop_
_entity_poly.entity_id
_entity_poly.type
_entity_poly.pdbx_seq_one_letter_code
_entity_poly.pdbx_strand_id
1 'polypeptide(L)'
;MSFPRLSPALVENILRRFDVLATPPTLSLLEALVNAYVRTVPWETVFRIIKRAQTADTAVCPRWPEEFWIDALERGGGGTCFESNYAFFSLLQALGYKGYLTINNMGDSIGCHTAIIILISGQKWLVDAGFPLYAPLPISPHGIIHRTTQFMQYIIRPDGPDVYQIEQQPHPNHTAFTLIDRPVTDEVYRAATTADYGPAGFFLDRIVVNKVVAEKTWRFNSGEEPWRLNRFVNGVQTDVAVNGDGATAVAHHFGMDESIVQAAFQALSI
;
A
#
# COMPACT_ATOMS: atom_id res chain seq x y z
N MET A 1 6.68 19.87 12.38
CA MET A 1 6.33 18.81 13.38
C MET A 1 6.97 17.52 12.90
N SER A 2 7.43 16.64 13.82
CA SER A 2 8.01 15.35 13.44
C SER A 2 6.89 14.34 13.22
N PHE A 3 7.07 13.42 12.27
CA PHE A 3 6.18 12.28 12.06
C PHE A 3 5.99 11.47 13.35
N PRO A 4 4.81 10.86 13.57
CA PRO A 4 4.54 10.06 14.76
C PRO A 4 5.49 8.85 14.82
N ARG A 5 5.99 8.57 16.00
CA ARG A 5 6.83 7.39 16.25
C ARG A 5 5.97 6.26 16.80
N LEU A 6 6.11 5.08 16.22
CA LEU A 6 5.52 3.87 16.77
C LEU A 6 6.19 3.51 18.11
N SER A 7 5.42 2.93 19.03
CA SER A 7 5.97 2.41 20.28
C SER A 7 6.94 1.24 20.00
N PRO A 8 8.01 1.07 20.80
CA PRO A 8 8.94 -0.05 20.62
C PRO A 8 8.25 -1.42 20.65
N ALA A 9 7.26 -1.61 21.50
CA ALA A 9 6.50 -2.85 21.59
C ALA A 9 5.70 -3.14 20.30
N LEU A 10 5.11 -2.11 19.68
CA LEU A 10 4.40 -2.28 18.41
C LEU A 10 5.36 -2.62 17.28
N VAL A 11 6.52 -1.95 17.22
CA VAL A 11 7.58 -2.28 16.24
C VAL A 11 8.02 -3.74 16.37
N GLU A 12 8.25 -4.23 17.60
CA GLU A 12 8.62 -5.62 17.85
C GLU A 12 7.53 -6.60 17.38
N ASN A 13 6.26 -6.30 17.63
CA ASN A 13 5.14 -7.12 17.19
C ASN A 13 5.04 -7.17 15.65
N ILE A 14 5.24 -6.04 14.97
CA ILE A 14 5.27 -5.97 13.51
C ILE A 14 6.41 -6.84 12.95
N LEU A 15 7.63 -6.68 13.48
CA LEU A 15 8.79 -7.45 13.04
C LEU A 15 8.62 -8.95 13.27
N ARG A 16 8.04 -9.34 14.41
CA ARG A 16 7.69 -10.74 14.71
C ARG A 16 6.67 -11.29 13.71
N ARG A 17 5.65 -10.51 13.38
CA ARG A 17 4.63 -10.88 12.38
C ARG A 17 5.22 -11.03 10.97
N PHE A 18 6.23 -10.22 10.66
CA PHE A 18 6.96 -10.23 9.39
C PHE A 18 8.02 -11.34 9.31
N ASP A 19 8.36 -11.96 10.43
CA ASP A 19 9.51 -12.87 10.56
C ASP A 19 10.84 -12.21 10.11
N VAL A 20 11.02 -10.95 10.51
CA VAL A 20 12.20 -10.13 10.17
C VAL A 20 12.93 -9.73 11.44
N LEU A 21 14.23 -9.98 11.49
CA LEU A 21 15.07 -9.55 12.61
C LEU A 21 15.46 -8.08 12.46
N ALA A 22 15.39 -7.35 13.57
CA ALA A 22 15.88 -5.97 13.62
C ALA A 22 17.41 -5.97 13.46
N THR A 23 17.89 -5.28 12.45
CA THR A 23 19.31 -5.01 12.18
C THR A 23 19.50 -3.52 11.86
N PRO A 24 20.72 -2.99 11.83
CA PRO A 24 20.94 -1.63 11.35
C PRO A 24 20.32 -1.42 9.95
N PRO A 25 19.86 -0.20 9.63
CA PRO A 25 19.16 0.10 8.37
C PRO A 25 20.07 -0.12 7.15
N THR A 26 19.79 -1.16 6.39
CA THR A 26 20.49 -1.55 5.17
C THR A 26 19.51 -1.77 4.03
N LEU A 27 20.00 -1.84 2.79
CA LEU A 27 19.15 -2.21 1.65
C LEU A 27 18.55 -3.61 1.83
N SER A 28 19.32 -4.58 2.30
CA SER A 28 18.84 -5.95 2.51
C SER A 28 17.70 -6.03 3.54
N LEU A 29 17.79 -5.27 4.64
CA LEU A 29 16.69 -5.18 5.59
C LEU A 29 15.47 -4.49 4.95
N LEU A 30 15.66 -3.43 4.17
CA LEU A 30 14.56 -2.75 3.48
C LEU A 30 13.85 -3.69 2.49
N GLU A 31 14.61 -4.49 1.73
CA GLU A 31 14.07 -5.52 0.83
C GLU A 31 13.28 -6.59 1.60
N ALA A 32 13.78 -7.06 2.73
CA ALA A 32 13.09 -8.02 3.59
C ALA A 32 11.77 -7.45 4.13
N LEU A 33 11.77 -6.20 4.59
CA LEU A 33 10.57 -5.51 5.10
C LEU A 33 9.50 -5.31 4.01
N VAL A 34 9.89 -4.86 2.82
CA VAL A 34 8.97 -4.71 1.67
C VAL A 34 8.38 -6.06 1.28
N ASN A 35 9.23 -7.07 1.21
CA ASN A 35 8.82 -8.43 0.87
C ASN A 35 7.82 -9.02 1.88
N ALA A 36 8.08 -8.83 3.18
CA ALA A 36 7.20 -9.26 4.25
C ALA A 36 5.88 -8.48 4.25
N TYR A 37 5.94 -7.16 4.02
CA TYR A 37 4.75 -6.31 3.96
C TYR A 37 3.74 -6.81 2.94
N VAL A 38 4.13 -7.00 1.69
CA VAL A 38 3.21 -7.40 0.59
C VAL A 38 2.60 -8.78 0.77
N ARG A 39 3.20 -9.63 1.61
CA ARG A 39 2.68 -10.96 1.99
C ARG A 39 1.80 -10.94 3.22
N THR A 40 1.97 -9.94 4.08
CA THR A 40 1.28 -9.87 5.37
C THR A 40 0.12 -8.89 5.34
N VAL A 41 0.34 -7.69 4.80
CA VAL A 41 -0.61 -6.58 4.81
C VAL A 41 -1.26 -6.45 3.43
N PRO A 42 -2.59 -6.56 3.30
CA PRO A 42 -3.27 -6.34 2.03
C PRO A 42 -3.29 -4.85 1.66
N TRP A 43 -3.29 -4.56 0.37
CA TRP A 43 -3.86 -3.31 -0.11
C TRP A 43 -5.37 -3.49 -0.18
N GLU A 44 -6.15 -2.66 0.53
CA GLU A 44 -7.58 -2.91 0.66
C GLU A 44 -8.38 -1.63 0.94
N THR A 45 -9.68 -1.71 0.68
CA THR A 45 -10.64 -0.62 0.88
C THR A 45 -11.66 -0.87 1.98
N VAL A 46 -11.64 -2.06 2.59
CA VAL A 46 -12.62 -2.52 3.59
C VAL A 46 -12.68 -1.58 4.80
N PHE A 47 -11.52 -1.36 5.44
CA PHE A 47 -11.45 -0.52 6.63
C PHE A 47 -11.79 0.94 6.32
N ARG A 48 -11.38 1.43 5.18
CA ARG A 48 -11.68 2.77 4.69
C ARG A 48 -13.19 2.99 4.51
N ILE A 49 -13.89 2.03 3.92
CA ILE A 49 -15.34 2.07 3.74
C ILE A 49 -16.05 2.11 5.10
N ILE A 50 -15.64 1.27 6.04
CA ILE A 50 -16.21 1.24 7.38
C ILE A 50 -16.01 2.58 8.11
N LYS A 51 -14.79 3.11 8.10
CA LYS A 51 -14.50 4.41 8.71
C LYS A 51 -15.39 5.51 8.13
N ARG A 52 -15.57 5.53 6.81
CA ARG A 52 -16.40 6.52 6.15
C ARG A 52 -17.90 6.31 6.42
N ALA A 53 -18.37 5.07 6.55
CA ALA A 53 -19.76 4.77 6.90
C ALA A 53 -20.13 5.14 8.34
N GLN A 54 -19.16 5.14 9.25
CA GLN A 54 -19.38 5.46 10.67
C GLN A 54 -19.53 6.96 10.95
N THR A 55 -19.02 7.83 10.07
CA THR A 55 -19.05 9.28 10.28
C THR A 55 -19.06 10.07 8.98
N ALA A 56 -19.73 11.23 9.01
CA ALA A 56 -19.64 12.23 7.95
C ALA A 56 -18.38 13.10 8.08
N ASP A 57 -17.79 13.19 9.28
CA ASP A 57 -16.56 13.96 9.54
C ASP A 57 -15.34 13.23 9.00
N THR A 58 -14.81 13.71 7.89
CA THR A 58 -13.62 13.12 7.25
C THR A 58 -12.35 13.30 8.08
N ALA A 59 -12.32 14.21 9.04
CA ALA A 59 -11.14 14.45 9.87
C ALA A 59 -10.82 13.27 10.82
N VAL A 60 -11.85 12.48 11.16
CA VAL A 60 -11.70 11.31 12.05
C VAL A 60 -11.70 9.97 11.31
N CYS A 61 -11.80 9.99 9.98
CA CYS A 61 -11.77 8.77 9.17
C CYS A 61 -10.37 8.13 9.06
N PRO A 62 -9.25 8.89 8.85
CA PRO A 62 -7.95 8.31 8.64
C PRO A 62 -7.47 7.48 9.82
N ARG A 63 -6.97 6.28 9.55
CA ARG A 63 -6.25 5.48 10.55
C ARG A 63 -4.77 5.89 10.51
N TRP A 64 -4.34 6.52 11.60
CA TRP A 64 -2.95 6.91 11.76
C TRP A 64 -2.08 5.68 12.03
N PRO A 65 -0.75 5.77 11.89
CA PRO A 65 0.15 4.61 11.87
C PRO A 65 -0.04 3.60 13.00
N GLU A 66 -0.31 4.04 14.22
CA GLU A 66 -0.51 3.13 15.36
C GLU A 66 -1.81 2.31 15.20
N GLU A 67 -2.92 2.97 14.89
CA GLU A 67 -4.21 2.32 14.63
C GLU A 67 -4.14 1.38 13.41
N PHE A 68 -3.51 1.85 12.33
CA PHE A 68 -3.29 1.02 11.13
C PHE A 68 -2.56 -0.29 11.46
N TRP A 69 -1.47 -0.21 12.22
CA TRP A 69 -0.70 -1.40 12.56
C TRP A 69 -1.41 -2.34 13.54
N ILE A 70 -2.20 -1.80 14.48
CA ILE A 70 -3.06 -2.62 15.35
C ILE A 70 -4.07 -3.40 14.50
N ASP A 71 -4.79 -2.75 13.60
CA ASP A 71 -5.72 -3.40 12.69
C ASP A 71 -5.03 -4.45 11.78
N ALA A 72 -3.84 -4.15 11.28
CA ALA A 72 -3.09 -5.09 10.46
C ALA A 72 -2.66 -6.35 11.22
N LEU A 73 -2.25 -6.20 12.47
CA LEU A 73 -1.79 -7.31 13.31
C LEU A 73 -2.95 -8.16 13.85
N GLU A 74 -4.03 -7.53 14.29
CA GLU A 74 -5.13 -8.18 15.00
C GLU A 74 -6.24 -8.64 14.08
N ARG A 75 -6.48 -7.90 12.99
CA ARG A 75 -7.64 -8.09 12.10
C ARG A 75 -7.28 -8.41 10.65
N GLY A 76 -5.98 -8.51 10.34
CA GLY A 76 -5.52 -8.74 8.97
C GLY A 76 -5.84 -7.60 8.01
N GLY A 77 -6.05 -6.39 8.54
CA GLY A 77 -6.33 -5.19 7.76
C GLY A 77 -5.11 -4.65 7.02
N GLY A 78 -5.36 -3.74 6.13
CA GLY A 78 -4.36 -2.97 5.40
C GLY A 78 -4.89 -1.56 5.13
N GLY A 79 -4.71 -1.03 3.92
CA GLY A 79 -5.25 0.26 3.53
C GLY A 79 -4.89 0.65 2.12
N THR A 80 -5.35 1.82 1.69
CA THR A 80 -4.95 2.43 0.42
C THR A 80 -3.64 3.20 0.56
N CYS A 81 -3.19 3.87 -0.49
CA CYS A 81 -1.84 4.44 -0.56
C CYS A 81 -1.49 5.40 0.58
N PHE A 82 -2.39 6.30 0.97
CA PHE A 82 -2.10 7.28 2.01
C PHE A 82 -1.85 6.63 3.37
N GLU A 83 -2.73 5.74 3.82
CA GLU A 83 -2.57 5.08 5.11
C GLU A 83 -1.40 4.08 5.11
N SER A 84 -1.29 3.24 4.07
CA SER A 84 -0.27 2.21 3.95
C SER A 84 1.15 2.79 3.92
N ASN A 85 1.38 3.81 3.10
CA ASN A 85 2.70 4.44 3.03
C ASN A 85 3.05 5.20 4.30
N TYR A 86 2.06 5.85 4.95
CA TYR A 86 2.31 6.54 6.21
C TYR A 86 2.68 5.57 7.33
N ALA A 87 1.94 4.48 7.46
CA ALA A 87 2.20 3.44 8.45
C ALA A 87 3.56 2.76 8.22
N PHE A 88 3.86 2.40 6.97
CA PHE A 88 5.12 1.76 6.63
C PHE A 88 6.32 2.70 6.82
N PHE A 89 6.19 3.98 6.45
CA PHE A 89 7.22 4.98 6.69
C PHE A 89 7.51 5.16 8.19
N SER A 90 6.47 5.18 9.04
CA SER A 90 6.63 5.25 10.49
C SER A 90 7.40 4.05 11.06
N LEU A 91 7.17 2.85 10.52
CA LEU A 91 7.97 1.66 10.86
C LEU A 91 9.43 1.82 10.43
N LEU A 92 9.67 2.26 9.19
CA LEU A 92 11.02 2.47 8.67
C LEU A 92 11.79 3.51 9.50
N GLN A 93 11.13 4.60 9.90
CA GLN A 93 11.73 5.61 10.77
C GLN A 93 12.06 5.04 12.17
N ALA A 94 11.19 4.22 12.74
CA ALA A 94 11.45 3.56 14.03
C ALA A 94 12.66 2.60 13.95
N LEU A 95 12.91 2.01 12.79
CA LEU A 95 14.09 1.18 12.50
C LEU A 95 15.34 1.98 12.12
N GLY A 96 15.27 3.31 12.14
CA GLY A 96 16.42 4.19 11.91
C GLY A 96 16.68 4.57 10.45
N TYR A 97 15.78 4.23 9.52
CA TYR A 97 15.89 4.72 8.14
C TYR A 97 15.64 6.23 8.08
N LYS A 98 16.38 6.89 7.19
CA LYS A 98 16.18 8.30 6.83
C LYS A 98 15.47 8.36 5.49
N GLY A 99 14.52 9.26 5.37
CA GLY A 99 13.75 9.42 4.15
C GLY A 99 12.61 10.40 4.31
N TYR A 100 11.69 10.39 3.37
CA TYR A 100 10.52 11.27 3.33
C TYR A 100 9.38 10.65 2.52
N LEU A 101 8.19 11.16 2.78
CA LEU A 101 7.00 10.86 1.99
C LEU A 101 6.88 11.82 0.81
N THR A 102 6.27 11.34 -0.27
CA THR A 102 5.95 12.12 -1.48
C THR A 102 4.46 12.03 -1.78
N ILE A 103 3.94 13.02 -2.51
CA ILE A 103 2.59 13.00 -3.10
C ILE A 103 2.75 13.03 -4.61
N ASN A 104 2.10 12.11 -5.30
CA ASN A 104 2.36 11.72 -6.67
C ASN A 104 1.08 11.71 -7.51
N ASN A 105 1.21 11.50 -8.82
CA ASN A 105 0.10 11.47 -9.76
C ASN A 105 -0.10 10.08 -10.36
N MET A 106 -1.34 9.70 -10.66
CA MET A 106 -1.66 8.50 -11.44
C MET A 106 -2.47 8.90 -12.68
N GLY A 107 -1.86 8.82 -13.84
CA GLY A 107 -2.44 9.36 -15.08
C GLY A 107 -2.79 10.84 -14.91
N ASP A 108 -4.02 11.21 -15.23
CA ASP A 108 -4.53 12.59 -15.11
C ASP A 108 -4.93 12.98 -13.67
N SER A 109 -4.94 12.04 -12.74
CA SER A 109 -5.29 12.30 -11.34
C SER A 109 -4.08 12.85 -10.59
N ILE A 110 -4.15 14.14 -10.25
CA ILE A 110 -3.06 14.87 -9.60
C ILE A 110 -3.14 14.69 -8.08
N GLY A 111 -2.00 14.36 -7.44
CA GLY A 111 -1.90 14.27 -5.98
C GLY A 111 -2.67 13.12 -5.34
N CYS A 112 -3.11 12.14 -6.14
CA CYS A 112 -3.97 11.05 -5.69
C CYS A 112 -3.19 9.84 -5.16
N HIS A 113 -1.86 9.85 -5.26
CA HIS A 113 -1.00 8.74 -4.85
C HIS A 113 0.14 9.21 -3.97
N THR A 114 0.70 8.30 -3.17
CA THR A 114 1.84 8.60 -2.27
C THR A 114 2.89 7.50 -2.39
N ALA A 115 4.13 7.85 -2.04
CA ALA A 115 5.22 6.89 -1.95
C ALA A 115 6.24 7.35 -0.89
N ILE A 116 7.25 6.53 -0.66
CA ILE A 116 8.31 6.74 0.32
C ILE A 116 9.65 6.79 -0.41
N ILE A 117 10.47 7.78 -0.12
CA ILE A 117 11.87 7.79 -0.53
C ILE A 117 12.75 7.52 0.69
N ILE A 118 13.59 6.49 0.59
CA ILE A 118 14.57 6.12 1.61
C ILE A 118 15.97 6.43 1.11
N LEU A 119 16.81 6.96 2.01
CA LEU A 119 18.20 7.32 1.74
C LEU A 119 19.13 6.27 2.36
N ILE A 120 19.88 5.54 1.54
CA ILE A 120 20.86 4.56 1.99
C ILE A 120 22.19 4.86 1.27
N SER A 121 23.24 5.14 2.01
CA SER A 121 24.59 5.41 1.47
C SER A 121 24.61 6.44 0.33
N GLY A 122 23.82 7.49 0.44
CA GLY A 122 23.72 8.55 -0.56
C GLY A 122 22.83 8.23 -1.78
N GLN A 123 22.31 7.01 -1.89
CA GLN A 123 21.37 6.58 -2.93
C GLN A 123 19.93 6.74 -2.46
N LYS A 124 19.05 7.24 -3.35
CA LYS A 124 17.59 7.26 -3.15
C LYS A 124 16.96 5.93 -3.57
N TRP A 125 16.05 5.44 -2.74
CA TRP A 125 15.27 4.23 -2.98
C TRP A 125 13.79 4.52 -2.84
N LEU A 126 13.04 4.30 -3.92
CA LEU A 126 11.59 4.37 -3.91
C LEU A 126 11.02 3.11 -3.28
N VAL A 127 10.15 3.29 -2.32
CA VAL A 127 9.36 2.24 -1.66
C VAL A 127 7.90 2.64 -1.73
N ASP A 128 7.03 1.69 -2.01
CA ASP A 128 5.61 1.95 -2.06
C ASP A 128 4.82 0.76 -1.52
N ALA A 129 4.15 0.98 -0.41
CA ALA A 129 3.24 0.03 0.22
C ALA A 129 1.78 0.24 -0.23
N GLY A 130 1.50 1.40 -0.80
CA GLY A 130 0.18 1.84 -1.23
C GLY A 130 -0.16 1.57 -2.69
N PHE A 131 0.83 1.36 -3.53
CA PHE A 131 0.79 0.66 -4.80
C PHE A 131 1.90 -0.37 -4.74
N PRO A 132 1.63 -1.57 -4.21
CA PRO A 132 2.68 -2.42 -3.65
C PRO A 132 3.79 -2.73 -4.64
N LEU A 133 4.91 -2.02 -4.51
CA LEU A 133 6.15 -2.38 -5.20
C LEU A 133 6.75 -3.58 -4.47
N TYR A 134 7.15 -4.59 -5.22
CA TYR A 134 7.65 -5.86 -4.65
C TYR A 134 9.13 -5.81 -4.27
N ALA A 135 9.78 -4.67 -4.47
CA ALA A 135 11.14 -4.38 -4.01
C ALA A 135 11.37 -2.86 -3.97
N PRO A 136 12.35 -2.37 -3.18
CA PRO A 136 12.83 -1.00 -3.30
C PRO A 136 13.41 -0.75 -4.70
N LEU A 137 13.04 0.37 -5.33
CA LEU A 137 13.51 0.75 -6.65
C LEU A 137 14.55 1.88 -6.53
N PRO A 138 15.75 1.74 -7.10
CA PRO A 138 16.72 2.83 -7.09
C PRO A 138 16.22 3.99 -7.96
N ILE A 139 16.38 5.24 -7.48
CA ILE A 139 16.03 6.45 -8.20
C ILE A 139 17.30 7.19 -8.58
N SER A 140 17.43 7.52 -9.85
CA SER A 140 18.58 8.27 -10.37
C SER A 140 18.15 9.22 -11.50
N PRO A 141 18.65 10.46 -11.54
CA PRO A 141 18.39 11.35 -12.67
C PRO A 141 19.19 10.95 -13.93
N HIS A 142 20.10 10.00 -13.80
CA HIS A 142 21.03 9.60 -14.85
C HIS A 142 20.59 8.27 -15.50
N GLY A 143 19.66 8.37 -16.49
CA GLY A 143 19.28 7.23 -17.31
C GLY A 143 18.15 6.36 -16.75
N ILE A 144 17.74 5.41 -17.55
CA ILE A 144 16.64 4.49 -17.26
C ILE A 144 17.17 3.34 -16.42
N ILE A 145 16.41 2.98 -15.38
CA ILE A 145 16.74 1.87 -14.49
C ILE A 145 15.72 0.74 -14.69
N HIS A 146 16.19 -0.49 -14.70
CA HIS A 146 15.38 -1.69 -14.73
C HIS A 146 15.57 -2.47 -13.43
N ARG A 147 14.47 -2.90 -12.81
CA ARG A 147 14.49 -3.77 -11.63
C ARG A 147 13.52 -4.92 -11.82
N THR A 148 14.03 -6.14 -11.81
CA THR A 148 13.22 -7.36 -11.87
C THR A 148 13.00 -7.89 -10.45
N THR A 149 11.76 -8.27 -10.16
CA THR A 149 11.33 -8.94 -8.93
C THR A 149 10.71 -10.30 -9.28
N GLN A 150 10.27 -11.04 -8.28
CA GLN A 150 9.55 -12.29 -8.48
C GLN A 150 8.24 -12.11 -9.27
N PHE A 151 7.57 -10.97 -9.12
CA PHE A 151 6.22 -10.75 -9.65
C PHE A 151 6.17 -9.76 -10.81
N MET A 152 7.12 -8.81 -10.85
CA MET A 152 7.08 -7.67 -11.76
C MET A 152 8.48 -7.26 -12.19
N GLN A 153 8.59 -6.73 -13.39
CA GLN A 153 9.71 -5.91 -13.83
C GLN A 153 9.29 -4.45 -13.80
N TYR A 154 10.09 -3.62 -13.17
CA TYR A 154 9.89 -2.17 -13.10
C TYR A 154 10.88 -1.46 -14.00
N ILE A 155 10.43 -0.35 -14.59
CA ILE A 155 11.26 0.57 -15.37
C ILE A 155 11.07 1.95 -14.77
N ILE A 156 12.16 2.56 -14.32
CA ILE A 156 12.19 3.89 -13.75
C ILE A 156 12.82 4.83 -14.77
N ARG A 157 12.04 5.76 -15.25
CA ARG A 157 12.41 6.66 -16.35
C ARG A 157 12.39 8.11 -15.85
N PRO A 158 13.57 8.82 -15.83
CA PRO A 158 13.58 10.25 -15.54
C PRO A 158 12.72 11.02 -16.58
N ASP A 159 11.91 11.94 -16.09
CA ASP A 159 10.98 12.76 -16.90
C ASP A 159 11.04 14.24 -16.47
N GLY A 160 12.23 14.76 -16.32
CA GLY A 160 12.52 16.13 -15.87
C GLY A 160 13.11 16.20 -14.46
N PRO A 161 13.34 17.41 -13.94
CA PRO A 161 13.88 17.60 -12.60
C PRO A 161 12.92 17.03 -11.53
N ASP A 162 13.43 16.10 -10.71
CA ASP A 162 12.68 15.45 -9.61
C ASP A 162 11.39 14.74 -10.04
N VAL A 163 11.24 14.39 -11.33
CA VAL A 163 10.07 13.68 -11.86
C VAL A 163 10.51 12.37 -12.52
N TYR A 164 9.80 11.28 -12.22
CA TYR A 164 10.09 9.96 -12.76
C TYR A 164 8.79 9.25 -13.15
N GLN A 165 8.78 8.64 -14.34
CA GLN A 165 7.74 7.69 -14.73
C GLN A 165 8.10 6.32 -14.17
N ILE A 166 7.19 5.74 -13.41
CA ILE A 166 7.31 4.38 -12.88
C ILE A 166 6.44 3.47 -13.73
N GLU A 167 7.10 2.57 -14.47
CA GLU A 167 6.44 1.61 -15.34
C GLU A 167 6.58 0.19 -14.76
N GLN A 168 5.66 -0.72 -15.14
CA GLN A 168 5.63 -2.10 -14.66
C GLN A 168 5.25 -3.07 -15.77
N GLN A 169 5.83 -4.27 -15.74
CA GLN A 169 5.56 -5.38 -16.66
C GLN A 169 5.68 -6.72 -15.93
N PRO A 170 4.87 -7.74 -16.29
CA PRO A 170 3.70 -7.67 -17.16
C PRO A 170 2.49 -7.12 -16.41
N HIS A 171 1.87 -6.08 -16.91
CA HIS A 171 0.64 -5.48 -16.36
C HIS A 171 -0.15 -4.79 -17.47
N PRO A 172 -1.49 -4.85 -17.52
CA PRO A 172 -2.29 -4.16 -18.54
C PRO A 172 -2.00 -2.66 -18.60
N ASN A 173 -1.86 -2.03 -17.44
CA ASN A 173 -1.44 -0.63 -17.33
C ASN A 173 0.08 -0.59 -17.13
N HIS A 174 0.80 -0.28 -18.20
CA HIS A 174 2.26 -0.21 -18.17
C HIS A 174 2.77 0.90 -17.24
N THR A 175 2.15 2.08 -17.26
CA THR A 175 2.47 3.17 -16.34
C THR A 175 1.81 2.92 -14.98
N ALA A 176 2.60 2.77 -13.94
CA ALA A 176 2.12 2.64 -12.57
C ALA A 176 1.70 4.03 -12.03
N PHE A 177 2.66 4.94 -11.96
CA PHE A 177 2.42 6.33 -11.53
C PHE A 177 3.60 7.24 -11.92
N THR A 178 3.38 8.55 -11.80
CA THR A 178 4.42 9.56 -11.91
C THR A 178 4.90 9.95 -10.52
N LEU A 179 6.14 9.58 -10.17
CA LEU A 179 6.78 9.99 -8.93
C LEU A 179 7.21 11.46 -9.04
N ILE A 180 6.82 12.26 -8.05
CA ILE A 180 7.33 13.62 -7.82
C ILE A 180 8.25 13.54 -6.60
N ASP A 181 9.56 13.50 -6.83
CA ASP A 181 10.59 13.29 -5.80
C ASP A 181 10.83 14.57 -4.97
N ARG A 182 9.78 14.99 -4.26
CA ARG A 182 9.78 16.14 -3.36
C ARG A 182 9.23 15.76 -2.00
N PRO A 183 9.94 16.06 -0.91
CA PRO A 183 9.48 15.78 0.43
C PRO A 183 8.23 16.61 0.77
N VAL A 184 7.26 15.97 1.41
CA VAL A 184 6.10 16.64 2.00
C VAL A 184 6.19 16.65 3.52
N THR A 185 5.64 17.70 4.15
CA THR A 185 5.57 17.77 5.62
C THR A 185 4.48 16.84 6.16
N ASP A 186 4.58 16.46 7.42
CA ASP A 186 3.56 15.69 8.12
C ASP A 186 2.16 16.35 8.01
N GLU A 187 2.09 17.65 8.18
CA GLU A 187 0.85 18.42 8.09
C GLU A 187 0.20 18.33 6.69
N VAL A 188 0.99 18.52 5.63
CA VAL A 188 0.51 18.41 4.24
C VAL A 188 0.05 16.99 3.95
N TYR A 189 0.79 15.99 4.40
CA TYR A 189 0.45 14.59 4.20
C TYR A 189 -0.87 14.22 4.90
N ARG A 190 -1.05 14.62 6.16
CA ARG A 190 -2.29 14.40 6.93
C ARG A 190 -3.49 15.09 6.30
N ALA A 191 -3.33 16.34 5.86
CA ALA A 191 -4.38 17.07 5.18
C ALA A 191 -4.83 16.36 3.89
N ALA A 192 -3.87 15.87 3.08
CA ALA A 192 -4.16 15.10 1.87
C ALA A 192 -4.85 13.75 2.20
N THR A 193 -4.40 13.05 3.24
CA THR A 193 -5.03 11.80 3.71
C THR A 193 -6.48 12.02 4.12
N THR A 194 -6.75 13.10 4.86
CA THR A 194 -8.11 13.46 5.28
C THR A 194 -8.99 13.83 4.08
N ALA A 195 -8.46 14.61 3.14
CA ALA A 195 -9.16 15.02 1.92
C ALA A 195 -9.55 13.82 1.03
N ASP A 196 -8.71 12.76 1.01
CA ASP A 196 -8.98 11.53 0.27
C ASP A 196 -10.18 10.72 0.79
N TYR A 197 -10.68 11.02 1.99
CA TYR A 197 -11.96 10.51 2.52
C TYR A 197 -13.18 11.36 2.12
N GLY A 198 -12.97 12.49 1.43
CA GLY A 198 -14.02 13.38 0.97
C GLY A 198 -14.83 12.86 -0.22
N PRO A 199 -15.75 13.69 -0.76
CA PRO A 199 -16.61 13.30 -1.89
C PRO A 199 -15.85 12.95 -3.17
N ALA A 200 -14.64 13.47 -3.35
CA ALA A 200 -13.74 13.15 -4.47
C ALA A 200 -12.77 12.01 -4.15
N GLY A 201 -12.90 11.37 -2.97
CA GLY A 201 -12.03 10.29 -2.54
C GLY A 201 -12.22 9.03 -3.36
N PHE A 202 -11.11 8.34 -3.63
CA PHE A 202 -11.14 7.10 -4.40
C PHE A 202 -11.51 5.90 -3.53
N PHE A 203 -12.09 4.86 -4.16
CA PHE A 203 -12.31 3.54 -3.53
C PHE A 203 -13.18 3.55 -2.26
N LEU A 204 -14.21 4.41 -2.23
CA LEU A 204 -15.24 4.42 -1.19
C LEU A 204 -16.54 3.73 -1.63
N ASP A 205 -16.61 3.31 -2.90
CA ASP A 205 -17.78 2.78 -3.59
C ASP A 205 -17.71 1.28 -3.88
N ARG A 206 -16.58 0.65 -3.58
CA ARG A 206 -16.35 -0.76 -3.88
C ARG A 206 -15.30 -1.39 -2.98
N ILE A 207 -15.43 -2.69 -2.74
CA ILE A 207 -14.41 -3.46 -2.02
C ILE A 207 -13.38 -3.93 -3.03
N VAL A 208 -12.13 -3.54 -2.81
CA VAL A 208 -10.97 -4.05 -3.54
C VAL A 208 -9.96 -4.56 -2.53
N VAL A 209 -9.44 -5.76 -2.74
CA VAL A 209 -8.37 -6.34 -1.92
C VAL A 209 -7.31 -6.92 -2.84
N ASN A 210 -6.05 -6.53 -2.63
CA ASN A 210 -4.88 -7.09 -3.31
C ASN A 210 -3.87 -7.57 -2.27
N LYS A 211 -3.33 -8.78 -2.45
CA LYS A 211 -2.32 -9.35 -1.56
C LYS A 211 -1.53 -10.45 -2.26
N VAL A 212 -0.31 -10.67 -1.81
CA VAL A 212 0.42 -11.90 -2.13
C VAL A 212 -0.02 -13.01 -1.17
N VAL A 213 -0.64 -14.07 -1.71
CA VAL A 213 -1.05 -15.27 -0.96
C VAL A 213 -0.44 -16.49 -1.60
N ALA A 214 0.25 -17.32 -0.82
CA ALA A 214 0.95 -18.52 -1.31
C ALA A 214 1.81 -18.23 -2.56
N GLU A 215 2.66 -17.21 -2.48
CA GLU A 215 3.60 -16.76 -3.51
C GLU A 215 2.95 -16.39 -4.87
N LYS A 216 1.70 -15.97 -4.85
CA LYS A 216 0.96 -15.49 -6.03
C LYS A 216 0.25 -14.19 -5.70
N THR A 217 0.15 -13.29 -6.66
CA THR A 217 -0.61 -12.07 -6.50
C THR A 217 -2.09 -12.33 -6.74
N TRP A 218 -2.92 -11.89 -5.82
CA TRP A 218 -4.36 -12.06 -5.86
C TRP A 218 -5.08 -10.73 -5.73
N ARG A 219 -6.21 -10.62 -6.42
CA ARG A 219 -7.10 -9.46 -6.35
C ARG A 219 -8.55 -9.91 -6.23
N PHE A 220 -9.32 -9.17 -5.44
CA PHE A 220 -10.77 -9.14 -5.47
C PHE A 220 -11.25 -7.74 -5.77
N ASN A 221 -12.36 -7.60 -6.52
CA ASN A 221 -12.99 -6.31 -6.79
C ASN A 221 -14.51 -6.52 -6.87
N SER A 222 -15.25 -5.94 -5.92
CA SER A 222 -16.71 -6.07 -5.88
C SER A 222 -17.44 -5.31 -7.00
N GLY A 223 -16.77 -4.39 -7.68
CA GLY A 223 -17.29 -3.70 -8.86
C GLY A 223 -17.24 -4.51 -10.15
N GLU A 224 -16.73 -5.74 -10.12
CA GLU A 224 -16.65 -6.68 -11.26
C GLU A 224 -17.58 -7.88 -11.02
N GLU A 225 -18.62 -8.03 -11.82
CA GLU A 225 -19.54 -9.18 -11.71
C GLU A 225 -19.40 -10.12 -12.92
N PRO A 226 -19.59 -11.45 -12.70
CA PRO A 226 -19.72 -12.14 -11.41
C PRO A 226 -18.45 -12.05 -10.57
N TRP A 227 -18.59 -12.03 -9.24
CA TRP A 227 -17.44 -11.90 -8.33
C TRP A 227 -16.45 -13.03 -8.49
N ARG A 228 -15.16 -12.66 -8.57
CA ARG A 228 -14.05 -13.60 -8.77
C ARG A 228 -12.83 -13.18 -7.94
N LEU A 229 -12.08 -14.18 -7.54
CA LEU A 229 -10.71 -13.98 -7.07
C LEU A 229 -9.78 -14.10 -8.29
N ASN A 230 -9.16 -12.99 -8.66
CA ASN A 230 -8.23 -12.95 -9.78
C ASN A 230 -6.83 -13.28 -9.29
N ARG A 231 -6.22 -14.31 -9.86
CA ARG A 231 -4.84 -14.72 -9.60
C ARG A 231 -3.97 -14.33 -10.78
N PHE A 232 -2.83 -13.71 -10.49
CA PHE A 232 -1.87 -13.32 -11.51
C PHE A 232 -0.57 -14.09 -11.31
N VAL A 233 -0.09 -14.74 -12.37
CA VAL A 233 1.19 -15.44 -12.42
C VAL A 233 1.84 -15.14 -13.76
N ASN A 234 3.02 -14.54 -13.75
CA ASN A 234 3.77 -14.15 -14.98
C ASN A 234 2.91 -13.36 -15.97
N GLY A 235 2.07 -12.44 -15.49
CA GLY A 235 1.18 -11.63 -16.32
C GLY A 235 -0.07 -12.33 -16.83
N VAL A 236 -0.25 -13.61 -16.52
CA VAL A 236 -1.45 -14.36 -16.88
C VAL A 236 -2.45 -14.30 -15.73
N GLN A 237 -3.64 -13.77 -16.02
CA GLN A 237 -4.76 -13.79 -15.08
C GLN A 237 -5.50 -15.14 -15.17
N THR A 238 -5.82 -15.67 -14.01
CA THR A 238 -6.69 -16.85 -13.84
C THR A 238 -7.74 -16.53 -12.80
N ASP A 239 -8.99 -16.78 -13.10
CA ASP A 239 -10.11 -16.42 -12.25
C ASP A 239 -10.63 -17.64 -11.49
N VAL A 240 -10.90 -17.44 -10.20
CA VAL A 240 -11.59 -18.41 -9.34
C VAL A 240 -12.92 -17.80 -8.95
N ALA A 241 -14.02 -18.50 -9.30
CA ALA A 241 -15.36 -18.02 -8.95
C ALA A 241 -15.54 -17.94 -7.43
N VAL A 242 -16.13 -16.86 -6.97
CA VAL A 242 -16.59 -16.72 -5.59
C VAL A 242 -17.99 -17.33 -5.50
N ASN A 243 -18.13 -18.44 -4.78
CA ASN A 243 -19.39 -19.12 -4.57
C ASN A 243 -19.90 -18.84 -3.15
N GLY A 244 -21.22 -18.60 -3.02
CA GLY A 244 -21.85 -18.30 -1.73
C GLY A 244 -21.61 -16.88 -1.24
N ASP A 245 -21.35 -16.72 0.07
CA ASP A 245 -21.12 -15.40 0.67
C ASP A 245 -19.78 -14.81 0.27
N GLY A 246 -19.84 -13.71 -0.48
CA GLY A 246 -18.65 -13.00 -0.98
C GLY A 246 -17.78 -12.45 0.14
N ALA A 247 -18.37 -11.95 1.22
CA ALA A 247 -17.63 -11.39 2.35
C ALA A 247 -16.80 -12.48 3.05
N THR A 248 -17.39 -13.62 3.36
CA THR A 248 -16.71 -14.79 3.93
C THR A 248 -15.57 -15.28 3.02
N ALA A 249 -15.82 -15.40 1.72
CA ALA A 249 -14.80 -15.85 0.76
C ALA A 249 -13.60 -14.90 0.71
N VAL A 250 -13.84 -13.59 0.68
CA VAL A 250 -12.79 -12.54 0.70
C VAL A 250 -12.00 -12.57 2.01
N ALA A 251 -12.72 -12.60 3.14
CA ALA A 251 -12.08 -12.61 4.47
C ALA A 251 -11.13 -13.81 4.62
N HIS A 252 -11.59 -15.02 4.31
CA HIS A 252 -10.78 -16.24 4.42
C HIS A 252 -9.61 -16.25 3.45
N HIS A 253 -9.83 -15.86 2.19
CA HIS A 253 -8.75 -15.89 1.17
C HIS A 253 -7.60 -14.94 1.52
N PHE A 254 -7.91 -13.74 1.98
CA PHE A 254 -6.90 -12.71 2.28
C PHE A 254 -6.44 -12.70 3.75
N GLY A 255 -7.07 -13.52 4.62
CA GLY A 255 -6.76 -13.61 6.05
C GLY A 255 -7.17 -12.36 6.81
N MET A 256 -8.35 -11.80 6.50
CA MET A 256 -8.95 -10.65 7.15
C MET A 256 -10.03 -11.10 8.15
N ASP A 257 -10.34 -10.23 9.13
CA ASP A 257 -11.46 -10.43 10.05
C ASP A 257 -12.78 -10.45 9.27
N GLU A 258 -13.51 -11.56 9.36
CA GLU A 258 -14.75 -11.76 8.61
C GLU A 258 -15.83 -10.74 8.99
N SER A 259 -15.95 -10.40 10.26
CA SER A 259 -16.96 -9.43 10.72
C SER A 259 -16.75 -8.04 10.13
N ILE A 260 -15.48 -7.66 9.96
CA ILE A 260 -15.09 -6.39 9.35
C ILE A 260 -15.40 -6.39 7.84
N VAL A 261 -15.08 -7.47 7.14
CA VAL A 261 -15.40 -7.59 5.71
C VAL A 261 -16.89 -7.58 5.49
N GLN A 262 -17.66 -8.33 6.28
CA GLN A 262 -19.14 -8.33 6.24
C GLN A 262 -19.72 -6.93 6.47
N ALA A 263 -19.21 -6.19 7.47
CA ALA A 263 -19.66 -4.84 7.74
C ALA A 263 -19.41 -3.90 6.55
N ALA A 264 -18.31 -4.07 5.81
CA ALA A 264 -18.03 -3.27 4.61
C ALA A 264 -18.98 -3.60 3.45
N PHE A 265 -19.29 -4.89 3.23
CA PHE A 265 -20.31 -5.31 2.26
C PHE A 265 -21.68 -4.71 2.59
N GLN A 266 -22.09 -4.78 3.86
CA GLN A 266 -23.34 -4.17 4.34
C GLN A 266 -23.36 -2.64 4.16
N ALA A 267 -22.27 -1.96 4.44
CA ALA A 267 -22.14 -0.49 4.27
C ALA A 267 -22.34 -0.07 2.80
N LEU A 268 -21.96 -0.90 1.86
CA LEU A 268 -22.16 -0.68 0.42
C LEU A 268 -23.49 -1.26 -0.11
N SER A 269 -24.26 -1.97 0.71
CA SER A 269 -25.51 -2.66 0.32
C SER A 269 -25.30 -3.70 -0.81
N ILE A 270 -24.22 -4.46 -0.76
CA ILE A 270 -23.82 -5.48 -1.76
C ILE A 270 -23.62 -6.84 -1.10
#